data_8fc7a5532813334f473a08c67bea4f36
#
_entry.id   8fc7a5532813334f473a08c67bea4f36
#
_cell.length_a   1.000
_cell.length_b   1.000
_cell.length_c   1.000
_cell.angle_alpha   90.00
_cell.angle_beta   90.00
_cell.angle_gamma   90.00
#
_symmetry.space_group_name_H-M   'P 1'
#
loop_
_entity.id
_entity.type
_entity.pdbx_description
1 polymer ?
#
loop_
_entity_poly.entity_id
_entity_poly.type
_entity_poly.pdbx_seq_one_letter_code
_entity_poly.pdbx_strand_id
1 'polypeptide(L)'
;MNQFIKAKILGNKWLLVILILAAVLRLWSLGSIPPHLTNDEAALGYNAYSILKTGRDEHGEFLPIIFKSFSDWKPGLYVYAAVPSVAVFGLNEFAARLPGAISGIIAVWLIYLVVGELFREKNQLKIENYKLKILASFLLAISPWHIHFSRGAWEAGMSLTLTLIGIYFFLRAIRDRPNWLLFSALFFGTTLITYQGAKLATGLVILGLVVFWSRKLFTVSKKILVGSVVAFILVSLPVLLSIGTEKTGRLEVFSVFSGPRPEEIVSHILGQGNETKESLTYILFHNEILHFKRGILGRWMNHYSPRFLFFEGDWVHLNLSVPRAGVLLFIDIVFLVAGTIFLARMKISPAILFIGYWLLVAPLPAALSRDTLHAIRSLNLVIPLTIVLGAGALFLWHWVRSLKWSKFAVFLFSVLYSLNFLYFIDQYFVHMNAHNAKSWQYGYKQIVEKITPLQKSYEKIVITQSYDQPYIYFLFYQKYNPSLYQKNVKLVEGPAGKLDAWLVPQLDNISFEFLDWHRDRGRKGVLFVGTIEQIPIEDSNNPDQFKLVDEIKYPNGQTAFRLVEVL
;
A
#
# COMPACT_ATOMS: atom_id res chain seq x y z
N MET A 1 -13.33 -17.01 -23.88
CA MET A 1 -12.55 -16.65 -22.67
C MET A 1 -12.36 -17.84 -21.71
N ASN A 2 -13.40 -18.59 -21.34
CA ASN A 2 -13.31 -19.73 -20.42
C ASN A 2 -12.41 -20.89 -20.87
N GLN A 3 -12.42 -21.31 -22.14
CA GLN A 3 -11.56 -22.41 -22.62
C GLN A 3 -10.08 -22.04 -22.67
N PHE A 4 -9.74 -20.79 -22.99
CA PHE A 4 -8.35 -20.31 -23.05
C PHE A 4 -7.72 -20.21 -21.64
N ILE A 5 -8.50 -19.78 -20.65
CA ILE A 5 -8.08 -19.71 -19.25
C ILE A 5 -7.90 -21.12 -18.68
N LYS A 6 -8.87 -22.03 -18.90
CA LYS A 6 -8.78 -23.43 -18.45
C LYS A 6 -7.58 -24.17 -19.06
N ALA A 7 -7.35 -24.07 -20.37
CA ALA A 7 -6.25 -24.75 -21.03
C ALA A 7 -4.86 -24.25 -20.58
N LYS A 8 -4.72 -22.98 -20.22
CA LYS A 8 -3.43 -22.40 -19.81
C LYS A 8 -3.11 -22.58 -18.32
N ILE A 9 -4.11 -22.61 -17.45
CA ILE A 9 -3.94 -22.82 -16.01
C ILE A 9 -3.90 -24.32 -15.68
N LEU A 10 -4.88 -25.09 -16.11
CA LEU A 10 -4.97 -26.52 -15.80
C LEU A 10 -3.93 -27.38 -16.56
N GLY A 11 -3.43 -26.89 -17.71
CA GLY A 11 -2.32 -27.54 -18.44
C GLY A 11 -0.94 -27.36 -17.79
N ASN A 12 -0.84 -26.53 -16.74
CA ASN A 12 0.42 -26.28 -16.03
C ASN A 12 0.25 -26.50 -14.52
N LYS A 13 0.50 -27.73 -14.09
CA LYS A 13 0.37 -28.16 -12.69
C LYS A 13 1.16 -27.28 -11.70
N TRP A 14 2.33 -26.80 -12.11
CA TRP A 14 3.17 -25.94 -11.24
C TRP A 14 2.56 -24.57 -11.03
N LEU A 15 1.99 -23.96 -12.07
CA LEU A 15 1.28 -22.70 -11.93
C LEU A 15 0.05 -22.84 -11.02
N LEU A 16 -0.69 -23.94 -11.14
CA LEU A 16 -1.84 -24.21 -10.26
C LEU A 16 -1.41 -24.32 -8.80
N VAL A 17 -0.34 -25.06 -8.51
CA VAL A 17 0.21 -25.18 -7.14
C VAL A 17 0.63 -23.82 -6.60
N ILE A 18 1.30 -23.00 -7.41
CA ILE A 18 1.72 -21.63 -7.03
C ILE A 18 0.50 -20.74 -6.73
N LEU A 19 -0.57 -20.82 -7.52
CA LEU A 19 -1.79 -20.03 -7.29
C LEU A 19 -2.54 -20.49 -6.04
N ILE A 20 -2.56 -21.79 -5.74
CA ILE A 20 -3.12 -22.31 -4.49
C ILE A 20 -2.29 -21.80 -3.29
N LEU A 21 -0.96 -21.87 -3.36
CA LEU A 21 -0.08 -21.30 -2.34
C LEU A 21 -0.32 -19.80 -2.16
N ALA A 22 -0.42 -19.06 -3.26
CA ALA A 22 -0.72 -17.64 -3.23
C ALA A 22 -2.08 -17.34 -2.57
N ALA A 23 -3.10 -18.15 -2.84
CA ALA A 23 -4.42 -18.03 -2.23
C ALA A 23 -4.38 -18.33 -0.72
N VAL A 24 -3.72 -19.41 -0.31
CA VAL A 24 -3.56 -19.74 1.12
C VAL A 24 -2.88 -18.60 1.86
N LEU A 25 -1.74 -18.09 1.37
CA LEU A 25 -0.97 -17.04 2.03
C LEU A 25 -1.73 -15.70 2.12
N ARG A 26 -2.70 -15.44 1.24
CA ARG A 26 -3.44 -14.18 1.20
C ARG A 26 -4.81 -14.25 1.87
N LEU A 27 -5.42 -15.43 1.93
CA LEU A 27 -6.77 -15.59 2.48
C LEU A 27 -6.79 -16.16 3.91
N TRP A 28 -5.73 -16.89 4.32
CA TRP A 28 -5.67 -17.47 5.66
C TRP A 28 -5.69 -16.38 6.73
N SER A 29 -6.66 -16.44 7.65
CA SER A 29 -6.85 -15.46 8.75
C SER A 29 -6.89 -13.99 8.28
N LEU A 30 -7.46 -13.71 7.10
CA LEU A 30 -7.47 -12.37 6.50
C LEU A 30 -8.20 -11.33 7.35
N GLY A 31 -9.23 -11.75 8.11
CA GLY A 31 -9.98 -10.87 9.00
C GLY A 31 -9.29 -10.55 10.33
N SER A 32 -8.20 -11.25 10.68
CA SER A 32 -7.54 -11.12 12.00
C SER A 32 -6.05 -10.80 11.93
N ILE A 33 -5.43 -10.96 10.77
CA ILE A 33 -4.03 -10.64 10.52
C ILE A 33 -3.94 -9.88 9.20
N PRO A 34 -3.53 -8.62 9.22
CA PRO A 34 -3.04 -7.77 10.33
C PRO A 34 -4.06 -7.54 11.46
N PRO A 35 -3.62 -7.07 12.67
CA PRO A 35 -4.38 -7.18 13.92
C PRO A 35 -5.65 -6.34 14.00
N HIS A 36 -5.72 -5.28 13.21
CA HIS A 36 -6.81 -4.31 13.22
C HIS A 36 -6.92 -3.63 11.86
N LEU A 37 -8.03 -2.98 11.56
CA LEU A 37 -8.13 -2.08 10.40
C LEU A 37 -7.41 -0.76 10.71
N THR A 38 -6.71 -0.24 9.73
CA THR A 38 -6.36 1.19 9.75
C THR A 38 -7.61 2.04 9.51
N ASN A 39 -7.55 3.33 9.84
CA ASN A 39 -8.66 4.25 9.54
C ASN A 39 -9.01 4.24 8.03
N ASP A 40 -8.02 4.18 7.15
CA ASP A 40 -8.23 4.09 5.70
C ASP A 40 -8.98 2.81 5.30
N GLU A 41 -8.59 1.64 5.85
CA GLU A 41 -9.29 0.38 5.58
C GLU A 41 -10.75 0.42 6.08
N ALA A 42 -10.98 1.00 7.28
CA ALA A 42 -12.31 1.17 7.83
C ALA A 42 -13.16 2.10 6.97
N ALA A 43 -12.58 3.20 6.48
CA ALA A 43 -13.27 4.13 5.58
C ALA A 43 -13.64 3.47 4.23
N LEU A 44 -12.72 2.70 3.62
CA LEU A 44 -13.02 1.97 2.39
C LEU A 44 -14.16 0.96 2.58
N GLY A 45 -14.13 0.22 3.70
CA GLY A 45 -15.17 -0.74 4.03
C GLY A 45 -16.51 -0.09 4.34
N TYR A 46 -16.53 1.00 5.12
CA TYR A 46 -17.78 1.71 5.44
C TYR A 46 -18.37 2.42 4.23
N ASN A 47 -17.55 3.04 3.38
CA ASN A 47 -18.02 3.61 2.13
C ASN A 47 -18.61 2.55 1.19
N ALA A 48 -18.02 1.34 1.11
CA ALA A 48 -18.61 0.23 0.37
C ALA A 48 -19.99 -0.19 0.93
N TYR A 49 -20.13 -0.20 2.25
CA TYR A 49 -21.41 -0.46 2.93
C TYR A 49 -22.42 0.67 2.67
N SER A 50 -21.99 1.93 2.71
CA SER A 50 -22.82 3.09 2.43
C SER A 50 -23.36 3.05 0.99
N ILE A 51 -22.48 2.82 0.00
CA ILE A 51 -22.87 2.63 -1.41
C ILE A 51 -23.87 1.47 -1.56
N LEU A 52 -23.62 0.35 -0.90
CA LEU A 52 -24.53 -0.81 -0.94
C LEU A 52 -25.94 -0.47 -0.41
N LYS A 53 -26.03 0.35 0.64
CA LYS A 53 -27.30 0.66 1.31
C LYS A 53 -28.04 1.84 0.70
N THR A 54 -27.33 2.85 0.20
CA THR A 54 -27.93 4.13 -0.17
C THR A 54 -27.57 4.59 -1.60
N GLY A 55 -26.63 3.94 -2.27
CA GLY A 55 -26.02 4.43 -3.52
C GLY A 55 -25.14 5.67 -3.31
N ARG A 56 -24.86 6.06 -2.05
CA ARG A 56 -24.12 7.27 -1.72
C ARG A 56 -22.95 6.93 -0.79
N ASP A 57 -21.90 7.75 -0.85
CA ASP A 57 -20.77 7.64 0.08
C ASP A 57 -21.16 8.09 1.51
N GLU A 58 -20.22 8.08 2.44
CA GLU A 58 -20.46 8.52 3.82
C GLU A 58 -20.85 10.01 3.91
N HIS A 59 -20.50 10.83 2.94
CA HIS A 59 -20.84 12.26 2.89
C HIS A 59 -22.11 12.58 2.06
N GLY A 60 -22.77 11.57 1.48
CA GLY A 60 -24.02 11.73 0.74
C GLY A 60 -23.86 11.95 -0.77
N GLU A 61 -22.63 11.91 -1.32
CA GLU A 61 -22.36 12.01 -2.77
C GLU A 61 -22.84 10.73 -3.48
N PHE A 62 -23.61 10.90 -4.57
CA PHE A 62 -24.18 9.76 -5.30
C PHE A 62 -23.13 9.15 -6.24
N LEU A 63 -22.80 7.87 -6.02
CA LEU A 63 -21.86 7.06 -6.82
C LEU A 63 -20.58 7.82 -7.21
N PRO A 64 -19.86 8.45 -6.27
CA PRO A 64 -18.68 9.26 -6.61
C PRO A 64 -17.54 8.38 -7.13
N ILE A 65 -16.79 8.84 -8.11
CA ILE A 65 -15.53 8.18 -8.57
C ILE A 65 -14.34 8.60 -7.69
N ILE A 66 -14.40 9.80 -7.14
CA ILE A 66 -13.42 10.33 -6.18
C ILE A 66 -14.16 10.56 -4.87
N PHE A 67 -13.73 9.85 -3.84
CA PHE A 67 -14.33 9.88 -2.51
C PHE A 67 -13.62 10.90 -1.63
N LYS A 68 -14.39 11.69 -0.89
CA LYS A 68 -13.86 12.44 0.24
C LYS A 68 -13.59 11.44 1.37
N SER A 69 -12.36 11.39 1.84
CA SER A 69 -11.95 10.52 2.95
C SER A 69 -11.15 11.34 3.93
N PHE A 70 -11.74 11.58 5.11
CA PHE A 70 -11.19 12.49 6.10
C PHE A 70 -11.03 13.89 5.48
N SER A 71 -9.81 14.40 5.38
CA SER A 71 -9.51 15.67 4.72
C SER A 71 -8.83 15.52 3.36
N ASP A 72 -8.87 14.32 2.80
CA ASP A 72 -8.28 13.99 1.49
C ASP A 72 -9.33 13.52 0.50
N TRP A 73 -9.00 13.54 -0.78
CA TRP A 73 -9.81 13.02 -1.86
C TRP A 73 -9.11 11.82 -2.49
N LYS A 74 -9.75 10.65 -2.45
CA LYS A 74 -9.17 9.38 -2.90
C LYS A 74 -9.91 8.79 -4.08
N PRO A 75 -9.20 8.22 -5.08
CA PRO A 75 -9.82 7.41 -6.11
C PRO A 75 -10.57 6.23 -5.52
N GLY A 76 -11.81 5.96 -6.00
CA GLY A 76 -12.75 5.10 -5.30
C GLY A 76 -12.95 3.71 -5.86
N LEU A 77 -12.18 3.26 -6.87
CA LEU A 77 -12.41 1.94 -7.48
C LEU A 77 -12.34 0.79 -6.46
N TYR A 78 -11.48 0.91 -5.44
CA TYR A 78 -11.40 -0.10 -4.39
C TYR A 78 -12.70 -0.21 -3.58
N VAL A 79 -13.35 0.92 -3.30
CA VAL A 79 -14.66 0.95 -2.61
C VAL A 79 -15.68 0.13 -3.40
N TYR A 80 -15.80 0.36 -4.69
CA TYR A 80 -16.71 -0.40 -5.55
C TYR A 80 -16.36 -1.89 -5.64
N ALA A 81 -15.07 -2.22 -5.65
CA ALA A 81 -14.62 -3.61 -5.61
C ALA A 81 -14.95 -4.30 -4.27
N ALA A 82 -15.08 -3.54 -3.18
CA ALA A 82 -15.46 -4.05 -1.87
C ALA A 82 -16.99 -4.20 -1.69
N VAL A 83 -17.83 -3.54 -2.49
CA VAL A 83 -19.29 -3.67 -2.40
C VAL A 83 -19.77 -5.12 -2.49
N PRO A 84 -19.34 -5.95 -3.46
CA PRO A 84 -19.77 -7.35 -3.53
C PRO A 84 -19.37 -8.18 -2.30
N SER A 85 -18.16 -7.98 -1.78
CA SER A 85 -17.69 -8.70 -0.60
C SER A 85 -18.45 -8.29 0.66
N VAL A 86 -18.75 -7.00 0.82
CA VAL A 86 -19.58 -6.48 1.92
C VAL A 86 -21.02 -6.96 1.79
N ALA A 87 -21.55 -7.07 0.58
CA ALA A 87 -22.91 -7.59 0.35
C ALA A 87 -23.04 -9.08 0.77
N VAL A 88 -22.00 -9.89 0.51
CA VAL A 88 -22.02 -11.34 0.79
C VAL A 88 -21.66 -11.66 2.24
N PHE A 89 -20.59 -11.03 2.76
CA PHE A 89 -20.01 -11.37 4.07
C PHE A 89 -20.41 -10.38 5.18
N GLY A 90 -21.15 -9.32 4.84
CA GLY A 90 -21.43 -8.21 5.76
C GLY A 90 -20.23 -7.28 5.95
N LEU A 91 -20.44 -6.17 6.64
CA LEU A 91 -19.38 -5.21 6.97
C LEU A 91 -18.50 -5.80 8.08
N ASN A 92 -17.32 -6.23 7.73
CA ASN A 92 -16.27 -6.77 8.62
C ASN A 92 -14.89 -6.68 7.95
N GLU A 93 -13.83 -6.96 8.71
CA GLU A 93 -12.43 -6.86 8.27
C GLU A 93 -12.12 -7.76 7.05
N PHE A 94 -12.64 -8.99 7.05
CA PHE A 94 -12.47 -9.92 5.94
C PHE A 94 -13.07 -9.36 4.64
N ALA A 95 -14.30 -8.85 4.71
CA ALA A 95 -15.00 -8.30 3.55
C ALA A 95 -14.29 -7.06 2.98
N ALA A 96 -13.76 -6.17 3.85
CA ALA A 96 -13.02 -4.99 3.44
C ALA A 96 -11.69 -5.35 2.73
N ARG A 97 -11.00 -6.39 3.17
CA ARG A 97 -9.68 -6.83 2.67
C ARG A 97 -9.73 -7.78 1.48
N LEU A 98 -10.85 -8.47 1.26
CA LEU A 98 -10.99 -9.50 0.23
C LEU A 98 -10.63 -9.03 -1.19
N PRO A 99 -11.00 -7.82 -1.65
CA PRO A 99 -10.61 -7.34 -2.98
C PRO A 99 -9.09 -7.23 -3.15
N GLY A 100 -8.37 -6.80 -2.10
CA GLY A 100 -6.91 -6.76 -2.08
C GLY A 100 -6.29 -8.15 -2.21
N ALA A 101 -6.82 -9.12 -1.47
CA ALA A 101 -6.34 -10.51 -1.52
C ALA A 101 -6.56 -11.16 -2.90
N ILE A 102 -7.73 -10.97 -3.49
CA ILE A 102 -8.04 -11.45 -4.85
C ILE A 102 -7.12 -10.79 -5.88
N SER A 103 -6.95 -9.47 -5.80
CA SER A 103 -6.03 -8.74 -6.68
C SER A 103 -4.61 -9.29 -6.58
N GLY A 104 -4.12 -9.55 -5.37
CA GLY A 104 -2.80 -10.13 -5.16
C GLY A 104 -2.63 -11.54 -5.74
N ILE A 105 -3.65 -12.39 -5.68
CA ILE A 105 -3.62 -13.71 -6.32
C ILE A 105 -3.57 -13.57 -7.85
N ILE A 106 -4.37 -12.64 -8.39
CA ILE A 106 -4.38 -12.35 -9.83
C ILE A 106 -3.01 -11.79 -10.28
N ALA A 107 -2.35 -10.94 -9.50
CA ALA A 107 -1.02 -10.42 -9.81
C ALA A 107 0.03 -11.55 -9.94
N VAL A 108 -0.05 -12.59 -9.10
CA VAL A 108 0.82 -13.79 -9.19
C VAL A 108 0.60 -14.55 -10.50
N TRP A 109 -0.61 -14.61 -10.99
CA TRP A 109 -0.89 -15.17 -12.32
C TRP A 109 -0.42 -14.25 -13.45
N LEU A 110 -0.62 -12.94 -13.29
CA LEU A 110 -0.27 -11.96 -14.32
C LEU A 110 1.24 -11.83 -14.53
N ILE A 111 2.07 -11.91 -13.50
CA ILE A 111 3.53 -11.90 -13.68
C ILE A 111 4.00 -13.09 -14.53
N TYR A 112 3.37 -14.27 -14.39
CA TYR A 112 3.62 -15.40 -15.27
C TYR A 112 3.34 -15.06 -16.74
N LEU A 113 2.26 -14.34 -17.02
CA LEU A 113 1.90 -13.93 -18.37
C LEU A 113 2.83 -12.84 -18.90
N VAL A 114 3.11 -11.79 -18.08
CA VAL A 114 3.96 -10.67 -18.44
C VAL A 114 5.39 -11.12 -18.73
N VAL A 115 6.00 -11.94 -17.86
CA VAL A 115 7.33 -12.49 -18.10
C VAL A 115 7.35 -13.36 -19.34
N GLY A 116 6.28 -14.16 -19.56
CA GLY A 116 6.12 -14.94 -20.78
C GLY A 116 6.13 -14.10 -22.05
N GLU A 117 5.55 -12.91 -22.02
CA GLU A 117 5.56 -11.98 -23.17
C GLU A 117 6.84 -11.16 -23.25
N LEU A 118 7.43 -10.72 -22.13
CA LEU A 118 8.70 -9.97 -22.14
C LEU A 118 9.83 -10.77 -22.82
N PHE A 119 9.91 -12.06 -22.54
CA PHE A 119 10.99 -12.94 -23.00
C PHE A 119 10.54 -13.97 -24.06
N ARG A 120 9.53 -13.64 -24.87
CA ARG A 120 8.96 -14.57 -25.87
C ARG A 120 9.87 -14.84 -27.06
N GLU A 121 10.73 -13.90 -27.43
CA GLU A 121 11.60 -14.04 -28.62
C GLU A 121 12.75 -15.03 -28.34
N LYS A 122 12.68 -16.21 -29.02
CA LYS A 122 13.57 -17.36 -28.81
C LYS A 122 15.06 -17.10 -29.01
N ASN A 123 15.45 -16.09 -29.81
CA ASN A 123 16.83 -15.87 -30.24
C ASN A 123 17.67 -14.92 -29.36
N GLN A 124 17.08 -14.29 -28.36
CA GLN A 124 17.80 -13.29 -27.57
C GLN A 124 18.33 -13.82 -26.23
N LEU A 125 17.79 -14.93 -25.75
CA LEU A 125 18.08 -15.42 -24.41
C LEU A 125 18.20 -16.96 -24.46
N LYS A 126 19.36 -17.48 -24.08
CA LYS A 126 19.48 -18.90 -23.65
C LYS A 126 18.64 -19.19 -22.39
N ILE A 127 17.63 -18.34 -22.10
CA ILE A 127 16.71 -18.48 -20.98
C ILE A 127 15.59 -19.43 -21.42
N GLU A 128 15.36 -20.45 -20.62
CA GLU A 128 14.16 -21.23 -20.69
C GLU A 128 12.99 -20.39 -20.17
N ASN A 129 12.33 -19.63 -21.06
CA ASN A 129 11.21 -18.72 -20.75
C ASN A 129 10.16 -19.39 -19.83
N TYR A 130 9.90 -20.69 -20.03
CA TYR A 130 8.98 -21.45 -19.19
C TYR A 130 9.43 -21.48 -17.72
N LYS A 131 10.71 -21.74 -17.45
CA LYS A 131 11.24 -21.79 -16.08
C LYS A 131 11.25 -20.40 -15.44
N LEU A 132 11.66 -19.37 -16.19
CA LEU A 132 11.69 -18.00 -15.67
C LEU A 132 10.31 -17.51 -15.22
N LYS A 133 9.26 -17.72 -16.04
CA LYS A 133 7.91 -17.27 -15.68
C LYS A 133 7.33 -18.04 -14.49
N ILE A 134 7.65 -19.33 -14.32
CA ILE A 134 7.29 -20.12 -13.14
C ILE A 134 8.01 -19.61 -11.90
N LEU A 135 9.33 -19.37 -11.99
CA LEU A 135 10.12 -18.83 -10.88
C LEU A 135 9.64 -17.42 -10.47
N ALA A 136 9.41 -16.53 -11.41
CA ALA A 136 8.87 -15.21 -11.12
C ALA A 136 7.50 -15.27 -10.43
N SER A 137 6.62 -16.16 -10.89
CA SER A 137 5.31 -16.39 -10.27
C SER A 137 5.44 -16.93 -8.85
N PHE A 138 6.32 -17.91 -8.63
CA PHE A 138 6.59 -18.49 -7.33
C PHE A 138 7.17 -17.44 -6.36
N LEU A 139 8.20 -16.71 -6.78
CA LEU A 139 8.85 -15.68 -5.96
C LEU A 139 7.87 -14.56 -5.59
N LEU A 140 6.98 -14.14 -6.51
CA LEU A 140 5.94 -13.16 -6.17
C LEU A 140 4.89 -13.75 -5.21
N ALA A 141 4.56 -15.04 -5.35
CA ALA A 141 3.61 -15.71 -4.46
C ALA A 141 4.07 -15.70 -3.00
N ILE A 142 5.37 -15.87 -2.75
CA ILE A 142 5.99 -15.92 -1.42
C ILE A 142 6.68 -14.61 -1.01
N SER A 143 6.65 -13.57 -1.84
CA SER A 143 7.26 -12.26 -1.54
C SER A 143 6.66 -11.64 -0.27
N PRO A 144 7.45 -11.32 0.77
CA PRO A 144 6.99 -10.62 1.96
C PRO A 144 6.23 -9.34 1.63
N TRP A 145 6.81 -8.51 0.75
CA TRP A 145 6.22 -7.25 0.31
C TRP A 145 4.84 -7.44 -0.31
N HIS A 146 4.76 -8.35 -1.28
CA HIS A 146 3.52 -8.56 -2.02
C HIS A 146 2.45 -9.28 -1.18
N ILE A 147 2.83 -10.19 -0.27
CA ILE A 147 1.90 -10.81 0.67
C ILE A 147 1.30 -9.73 1.57
N HIS A 148 2.12 -8.88 2.19
CA HIS A 148 1.67 -7.85 3.11
C HIS A 148 0.65 -6.90 2.46
N PHE A 149 0.98 -6.34 1.28
CA PHE A 149 0.09 -5.42 0.57
C PHE A 149 -1.08 -6.08 -0.18
N SER A 150 -1.15 -7.41 -0.17
CA SER A 150 -2.32 -8.16 -0.62
C SER A 150 -3.27 -8.53 0.52
N ARG A 151 -2.89 -8.31 1.78
CA ARG A 151 -3.68 -8.72 2.96
C ARG A 151 -4.32 -7.58 3.72
N GLY A 152 -4.17 -6.37 3.24
CA GLY A 152 -4.88 -5.18 3.70
C GLY A 152 -5.77 -4.60 2.60
N ALA A 153 -6.64 -3.67 2.95
CA ALA A 153 -7.43 -2.92 1.99
C ALA A 153 -6.60 -1.79 1.38
N TRP A 154 -5.55 -2.16 0.65
CA TRP A 154 -4.61 -1.24 0.02
C TRP A 154 -4.90 -1.08 -1.48
N GLU A 155 -5.35 0.09 -1.88
CA GLU A 155 -5.64 0.42 -3.28
C GLU A 155 -4.41 0.26 -4.19
N ALA A 156 -3.21 0.45 -3.62
CA ALA A 156 -1.94 0.29 -4.34
C ALA A 156 -1.72 -1.14 -4.86
N GLY A 157 -2.13 -2.17 -4.10
CA GLY A 157 -2.05 -3.57 -4.51
C GLY A 157 -2.96 -3.87 -5.72
N MET A 158 -4.18 -3.32 -5.71
CA MET A 158 -5.10 -3.42 -6.84
C MET A 158 -4.57 -2.66 -8.06
N SER A 159 -4.03 -1.46 -7.87
CA SER A 159 -3.41 -0.66 -8.93
C SER A 159 -2.22 -1.37 -9.57
N LEU A 160 -1.37 -2.06 -8.78
CA LEU A 160 -0.29 -2.89 -9.29
C LEU A 160 -0.80 -4.01 -10.20
N THR A 161 -1.88 -4.67 -9.80
CA THR A 161 -2.53 -5.73 -10.60
C THR A 161 -3.05 -5.20 -11.92
N LEU A 162 -3.73 -4.05 -11.91
CA LEU A 162 -4.21 -3.38 -13.12
C LEU A 162 -3.06 -2.93 -14.02
N THR A 163 -1.95 -2.47 -13.45
CA THR A 163 -0.71 -2.15 -14.18
C THR A 163 -0.16 -3.37 -14.91
N LEU A 164 -0.12 -4.54 -14.25
CA LEU A 164 0.31 -5.79 -14.89
C LEU A 164 -0.62 -6.22 -16.03
N ILE A 165 -1.93 -6.03 -15.89
CA ILE A 165 -2.90 -6.28 -16.98
C ILE A 165 -2.60 -5.33 -18.15
N GLY A 166 -2.41 -4.05 -17.88
CA GLY A 166 -2.05 -3.06 -18.88
C GLY A 166 -0.78 -3.42 -19.65
N ILE A 167 0.29 -3.79 -18.95
CA ILE A 167 1.56 -4.25 -19.54
C ILE A 167 1.34 -5.51 -20.41
N TYR A 168 0.60 -6.49 -19.91
CA TYR A 168 0.32 -7.71 -20.67
C TYR A 168 -0.40 -7.43 -21.98
N PHE A 169 -1.45 -6.61 -21.96
CA PHE A 169 -2.18 -6.24 -23.16
C PHE A 169 -1.34 -5.40 -24.12
N PHE A 170 -0.50 -4.49 -23.60
CA PHE A 170 0.43 -3.72 -24.43
C PHE A 170 1.39 -4.64 -25.18
N LEU A 171 2.06 -5.57 -24.48
CA LEU A 171 3.02 -6.49 -25.07
C LEU A 171 2.38 -7.41 -26.12
N ARG A 172 1.13 -7.80 -25.92
CA ARG A 172 0.35 -8.56 -26.90
C ARG A 172 -0.08 -7.70 -28.09
N ALA A 173 -0.42 -6.43 -27.86
CA ALA A 173 -0.85 -5.51 -28.91
C ALA A 173 0.25 -5.27 -29.94
N ILE A 174 1.48 -5.00 -29.47
CA ILE A 174 2.62 -4.69 -30.37
C ILE A 174 3.17 -5.91 -31.10
N ARG A 175 2.61 -7.12 -30.88
CA ARG A 175 3.07 -8.38 -31.50
C ARG A 175 2.05 -8.99 -32.42
N ASP A 176 0.92 -9.41 -31.85
CA ASP A 176 -0.01 -10.28 -32.57
C ASP A 176 -1.43 -9.71 -32.66
N ARG A 177 -1.81 -8.75 -31.80
CA ARG A 177 -3.20 -8.33 -31.64
C ARG A 177 -3.33 -6.82 -31.41
N PRO A 178 -3.14 -5.99 -32.44
CA PRO A 178 -3.09 -4.53 -32.30
C PRO A 178 -4.28 -3.93 -31.54
N ASN A 179 -5.50 -4.45 -31.70
CA ASN A 179 -6.70 -3.99 -31.00
C ASN A 179 -6.62 -4.15 -29.46
N TRP A 180 -5.70 -4.97 -28.95
CA TRP A 180 -5.50 -5.12 -27.51
C TRP A 180 -4.84 -3.90 -26.87
N LEU A 181 -4.35 -2.97 -27.67
CA LEU A 181 -3.86 -1.68 -27.17
C LEU A 181 -4.98 -0.86 -26.52
N LEU A 182 -6.23 -1.00 -26.99
CA LEU A 182 -7.40 -0.40 -26.35
C LEU A 182 -7.60 -0.90 -24.92
N PHE A 183 -7.49 -2.22 -24.72
CA PHE A 183 -7.58 -2.80 -23.37
C PHE A 183 -6.41 -2.38 -22.49
N SER A 184 -5.19 -2.32 -23.03
CA SER A 184 -4.03 -1.78 -22.30
C SER A 184 -4.30 -0.37 -21.80
N ALA A 185 -4.78 0.51 -22.66
CA ALA A 185 -5.11 1.89 -22.32
C ALA A 185 -6.22 1.99 -21.27
N LEU A 186 -7.29 1.19 -21.41
CA LEU A 186 -8.37 1.11 -20.41
C LEU A 186 -7.84 0.74 -19.03
N PHE A 187 -7.03 -0.33 -18.92
CA PHE A 187 -6.50 -0.77 -17.64
C PHE A 187 -5.49 0.22 -17.03
N PHE A 188 -4.65 0.86 -17.84
CA PHE A 188 -3.79 1.94 -17.35
C PHE A 188 -4.61 3.15 -16.88
N GLY A 189 -5.65 3.56 -17.60
CA GLY A 189 -6.57 4.61 -17.16
C GLY A 189 -7.26 4.24 -15.83
N THR A 190 -7.67 2.98 -15.68
CA THR A 190 -8.31 2.48 -14.47
C THR A 190 -7.39 2.55 -13.24
N THR A 191 -6.06 2.47 -13.40
CA THR A 191 -5.14 2.63 -12.25
C THR A 191 -5.27 4.02 -11.61
N LEU A 192 -5.58 5.06 -12.38
CA LEU A 192 -5.68 6.44 -11.90
C LEU A 192 -6.93 6.64 -11.02
N ILE A 193 -8.02 5.93 -11.33
CA ILE A 193 -9.24 5.91 -10.51
C ILE A 193 -9.19 4.88 -9.38
N THR A 194 -8.03 4.21 -9.20
CA THR A 194 -7.81 3.21 -8.14
C THR A 194 -6.95 3.75 -7.01
N TYR A 195 -5.82 4.41 -7.33
CA TYR A 195 -4.81 4.80 -6.36
C TYR A 195 -4.15 6.15 -6.70
N GLN A 196 -4.00 7.01 -5.71
CA GLN A 196 -3.38 8.34 -5.89
C GLN A 196 -1.95 8.28 -6.46
N GLY A 197 -1.12 7.39 -5.92
CA GLY A 197 0.27 7.23 -6.38
C GLY A 197 0.40 6.70 -7.81
N ALA A 198 -0.67 6.15 -8.39
CA ALA A 198 -0.68 5.67 -9.77
C ALA A 198 -0.56 6.81 -10.79
N LYS A 199 -0.94 8.05 -10.43
CA LYS A 199 -0.80 9.21 -11.33
C LYS A 199 0.63 9.33 -11.88
N LEU A 200 1.63 9.17 -11.02
CA LEU A 200 3.04 9.18 -11.42
C LEU A 200 3.53 7.78 -11.82
N ALA A 201 3.26 6.76 -11.00
CA ALA A 201 3.78 5.42 -11.23
C ALA A 201 3.34 4.83 -12.58
N THR A 202 2.05 4.95 -12.93
CA THR A 202 1.52 4.46 -14.22
C THR A 202 2.08 5.27 -15.39
N GLY A 203 2.20 6.59 -15.25
CA GLY A 203 2.81 7.44 -16.27
C GLY A 203 4.25 7.01 -16.60
N LEU A 204 5.05 6.72 -15.58
CA LEU A 204 6.43 6.24 -15.76
C LEU A 204 6.47 4.86 -16.43
N VAL A 205 5.59 3.93 -16.07
CA VAL A 205 5.50 2.61 -16.73
C VAL A 205 5.12 2.76 -18.20
N ILE A 206 4.09 3.57 -18.52
CA ILE A 206 3.68 3.83 -19.90
C ILE A 206 4.83 4.45 -20.70
N LEU A 207 5.53 5.44 -20.12
CA LEU A 207 6.68 6.08 -20.76
C LEU A 207 7.74 5.05 -21.14
N GLY A 208 8.10 4.15 -20.21
CA GLY A 208 9.07 3.09 -20.50
C GLY A 208 8.60 2.15 -21.61
N LEU A 209 7.31 1.74 -21.59
CA LEU A 209 6.74 0.89 -22.64
C LEU A 209 6.78 1.59 -24.02
N VAL A 210 6.38 2.85 -24.07
CA VAL A 210 6.38 3.63 -25.32
C VAL A 210 7.81 3.81 -25.83
N VAL A 211 8.75 4.19 -24.99
CA VAL A 211 10.15 4.43 -25.40
C VAL A 211 10.81 3.16 -25.94
N PHE A 212 10.78 2.07 -25.19
CA PHE A 212 11.52 0.86 -25.55
C PHE A 212 10.87 0.04 -26.67
N TRP A 213 9.57 0.19 -26.90
CA TRP A 213 8.87 -0.46 -28.01
C TRP A 213 8.33 0.52 -29.06
N SER A 214 8.84 1.76 -29.10
CA SER A 214 8.38 2.80 -30.03
C SER A 214 8.33 2.33 -31.48
N ARG A 215 9.38 1.68 -31.97
CA ARG A 215 9.44 1.16 -33.35
C ARG A 215 8.29 0.20 -33.68
N LYS A 216 7.89 -0.69 -32.76
CA LYS A 216 6.79 -1.61 -32.95
C LYS A 216 5.43 -0.93 -32.70
N LEU A 217 5.35 -0.03 -31.74
CA LEU A 217 4.13 0.69 -31.41
C LEU A 217 3.66 1.55 -32.59
N PHE A 218 4.55 2.27 -33.23
CA PHE A 218 4.20 3.14 -34.36
C PHE A 218 3.90 2.38 -35.67
N THR A 219 4.05 1.06 -35.72
CA THR A 219 3.50 0.23 -36.81
C THR A 219 2.02 -0.09 -36.64
N VAL A 220 1.46 0.13 -35.44
CA VAL A 220 0.03 -0.02 -35.17
C VAL A 220 -0.73 1.09 -35.91
N SER A 221 -1.91 0.77 -36.45
CA SER A 221 -2.71 1.73 -37.18
C SER A 221 -3.04 2.98 -36.34
N LYS A 222 -3.00 4.15 -36.96
CA LYS A 222 -3.31 5.44 -36.31
C LYS A 222 -4.68 5.43 -35.63
N LYS A 223 -5.68 4.76 -36.21
CA LYS A 223 -7.04 4.63 -35.63
C LYS A 223 -7.00 3.93 -34.26
N ILE A 224 -6.23 2.85 -34.14
CA ILE A 224 -6.09 2.12 -32.87
C ILE A 224 -5.30 2.96 -31.85
N LEU A 225 -4.22 3.63 -32.28
CA LEU A 225 -3.44 4.52 -31.41
C LEU A 225 -4.31 5.65 -30.85
N VAL A 226 -5.02 6.38 -31.71
CA VAL A 226 -5.92 7.46 -31.28
C VAL A 226 -7.03 6.90 -30.39
N GLY A 227 -7.68 5.79 -30.79
CA GLY A 227 -8.70 5.15 -29.98
C GLY A 227 -8.21 4.73 -28.60
N SER A 228 -6.95 4.29 -28.49
CA SER A 228 -6.34 3.92 -27.20
C SER A 228 -6.09 5.14 -26.31
N VAL A 229 -5.61 6.25 -26.88
CA VAL A 229 -5.46 7.52 -26.14
C VAL A 229 -6.83 8.02 -25.66
N VAL A 230 -7.84 8.00 -26.53
CA VAL A 230 -9.21 8.40 -26.16
C VAL A 230 -9.76 7.50 -25.05
N ALA A 231 -9.58 6.18 -25.15
CA ALA A 231 -10.02 5.23 -24.13
C ALA A 231 -9.34 5.50 -22.78
N PHE A 232 -8.03 5.77 -22.76
CA PHE A 232 -7.30 6.17 -21.55
C PHE A 232 -7.87 7.45 -20.94
N ILE A 233 -8.03 8.50 -21.76
CA ILE A 233 -8.57 9.80 -21.31
C ILE A 233 -9.99 9.64 -20.76
N LEU A 234 -10.88 8.92 -21.44
CA LEU A 234 -12.27 8.75 -21.00
C LEU A 234 -12.35 8.06 -19.62
N VAL A 235 -11.55 7.01 -19.38
CA VAL A 235 -11.55 6.32 -18.08
C VAL A 235 -10.94 7.18 -16.99
N SER A 236 -9.86 7.90 -17.29
CA SER A 236 -9.16 8.76 -16.34
C SER A 236 -9.77 10.15 -16.18
N LEU A 237 -10.76 10.49 -16.99
CA LEU A 237 -11.36 11.83 -17.07
C LEU A 237 -11.76 12.42 -15.71
N PRO A 238 -12.43 11.68 -14.80
CA PRO A 238 -12.79 12.23 -13.49
C PRO A 238 -11.57 12.70 -12.69
N VAL A 239 -10.47 11.95 -12.76
CA VAL A 239 -9.22 12.29 -12.09
C VAL A 239 -8.51 13.45 -12.80
N LEU A 240 -8.53 13.48 -14.13
CA LEU A 240 -7.95 14.58 -14.91
C LEU A 240 -8.69 15.90 -14.64
N LEU A 241 -10.02 15.88 -14.58
CA LEU A 241 -10.84 17.06 -14.25
C LEU A 241 -10.67 17.51 -12.80
N SER A 242 -10.24 16.63 -11.89
CA SER A 242 -9.97 17.00 -10.51
C SER A 242 -8.66 17.77 -10.33
N ILE A 243 -7.75 17.73 -11.31
CA ILE A 243 -6.46 18.43 -11.22
C ILE A 243 -6.70 19.94 -11.17
N GLY A 244 -6.12 20.60 -10.15
CA GLY A 244 -6.30 22.02 -9.91
C GLY A 244 -7.56 22.39 -9.11
N THR A 245 -8.35 21.41 -8.67
CA THR A 245 -9.46 21.59 -7.73
C THR A 245 -9.08 21.07 -6.35
N GLU A 246 -9.90 21.33 -5.33
CA GLU A 246 -9.75 20.71 -3.99
C GLU A 246 -9.74 19.17 -4.05
N LYS A 247 -10.36 18.55 -5.08
CA LYS A 247 -10.40 17.11 -5.33
C LYS A 247 -9.09 16.54 -5.91
N THR A 248 -8.06 17.35 -6.12
CA THR A 248 -6.74 16.88 -6.58
C THR A 248 -6.09 15.89 -5.62
N GLY A 249 -6.52 15.91 -4.37
CA GLY A 249 -5.89 15.21 -3.26
C GLY A 249 -4.67 16.00 -2.74
N ARG A 250 -4.09 15.52 -1.63
CA ARG A 250 -2.99 16.21 -0.92
C ARG A 250 -1.63 16.10 -1.63
N LEU A 251 -1.56 16.15 -2.95
CA LEU A 251 -0.26 16.12 -3.65
C LEU A 251 0.67 17.23 -3.14
N GLU A 252 0.13 18.41 -2.85
CA GLU A 252 0.89 19.51 -2.27
C GLU A 252 1.38 19.20 -0.86
N VAL A 253 0.54 18.58 -0.01
CA VAL A 253 0.89 18.27 1.38
C VAL A 253 1.92 17.15 1.48
N PHE A 254 1.82 16.12 0.65
CA PHE A 254 2.72 14.96 0.70
C PHE A 254 3.94 15.09 -0.21
N SER A 255 4.00 16.14 -1.04
CA SER A 255 5.14 16.38 -1.91
C SER A 255 6.37 16.85 -1.12
N VAL A 256 7.53 16.41 -1.55
CA VAL A 256 8.81 16.94 -1.07
C VAL A 256 8.94 18.45 -1.22
N PHE A 257 8.18 19.04 -2.16
CA PHE A 257 8.20 20.48 -2.43
C PHE A 257 7.32 21.31 -1.46
N SER A 258 6.53 20.68 -0.59
CA SER A 258 5.64 21.30 0.39
C SER A 258 6.09 21.12 1.85
N GLY A 259 7.24 20.49 2.09
CA GLY A 259 7.82 20.30 3.43
C GLY A 259 8.42 21.58 4.02
N PRO A 260 9.06 21.51 5.22
CA PRO A 260 9.79 22.62 5.75
C PRO A 260 10.72 23.15 4.66
N ARG A 261 10.60 24.45 4.39
CA ARG A 261 11.24 25.04 3.22
C ARG A 261 12.74 24.79 3.32
N PRO A 262 13.40 24.33 2.25
CA PRO A 262 14.86 24.19 2.25
C PRO A 262 15.57 25.45 2.70
N GLU A 263 14.93 26.62 2.48
CA GLU A 263 15.40 27.92 2.92
C GLU A 263 15.63 28.00 4.44
N GLU A 264 14.76 27.43 5.27
CA GLU A 264 14.94 27.39 6.73
C GLU A 264 16.13 26.52 7.13
N ILE A 265 16.25 25.33 6.49
CA ILE A 265 17.36 24.40 6.76
C ILE A 265 18.66 25.02 6.26
N VAL A 266 18.66 25.60 5.07
CA VAL A 266 19.82 26.26 4.49
C VAL A 266 20.22 27.46 5.33
N SER A 267 19.30 28.30 5.79
CA SER A 267 19.59 29.41 6.71
C SER A 267 20.26 28.96 7.99
N HIS A 268 19.80 27.82 8.55
CA HIS A 268 20.40 27.24 9.75
C HIS A 268 21.83 26.76 9.48
N ILE A 269 22.08 26.09 8.34
CA ILE A 269 23.42 25.62 7.95
C ILE A 269 24.37 26.82 7.74
N LEU A 270 23.91 27.86 7.04
CA LEU A 270 24.70 29.08 6.82
C LEU A 270 25.02 29.77 8.16
N GLY A 271 24.05 29.83 9.09
CA GLY A 271 24.27 30.39 10.44
C GLY A 271 25.31 29.60 11.23
N GLN A 272 25.34 28.28 11.11
CA GLN A 272 26.37 27.44 11.75
C GLN A 272 27.81 27.74 11.26
N GLY A 273 27.95 28.05 9.98
CA GLY A 273 29.25 28.33 9.33
C GLY A 273 29.62 29.81 9.30
N ASN A 274 28.77 30.74 9.80
CA ASN A 274 28.87 32.19 9.57
C ASN A 274 29.00 32.51 8.07
N GLU A 275 28.25 31.78 7.23
CA GLU A 275 28.28 31.91 5.76
C GLU A 275 27.12 32.80 5.28
N THR A 276 27.31 33.40 4.10
CA THR A 276 26.24 34.17 3.42
C THR A 276 25.84 33.52 2.11
N LYS A 277 24.72 33.93 1.53
CA LYS A 277 24.24 33.41 0.23
C LYS A 277 25.17 33.79 -0.96
N GLU A 278 26.06 34.74 -0.77
CA GLU A 278 27.09 35.14 -1.73
C GLU A 278 28.37 34.29 -1.62
N SER A 279 28.50 33.48 -0.56
CA SER A 279 29.69 32.67 -0.35
C SER A 279 29.83 31.56 -1.39
N LEU A 280 31.06 31.22 -1.77
CA LEU A 280 31.31 30.11 -2.67
C LEU A 280 30.82 28.77 -2.09
N THR A 281 30.90 28.60 -0.80
CA THR A 281 30.42 27.42 -0.07
C THR A 281 28.90 27.26 -0.19
N TYR A 282 28.12 28.35 -0.11
CA TYR A 282 26.69 28.29 -0.41
C TYR A 282 26.42 27.85 -1.83
N ILE A 283 27.08 28.46 -2.84
CA ILE A 283 26.85 28.16 -4.24
C ILE A 283 27.20 26.70 -4.57
N LEU A 284 28.28 26.18 -4.00
CA LEU A 284 28.78 24.82 -4.31
C LEU A 284 28.16 23.73 -3.45
N PHE A 285 27.78 24.00 -2.17
CA PHE A 285 27.48 22.93 -1.21
C PHE A 285 26.16 23.10 -0.45
N HIS A 286 25.65 24.31 -0.28
CA HIS A 286 24.55 24.57 0.67
C HIS A 286 23.31 25.22 0.06
N ASN A 287 23.26 25.43 -1.27
CA ASN A 287 22.08 26.04 -1.89
C ASN A 287 20.87 25.10 -1.88
N GLU A 288 19.68 25.70 -1.93
CA GLU A 288 18.38 25.02 -1.82
C GLU A 288 18.21 23.91 -2.89
N ILE A 289 18.70 24.14 -4.10
CA ILE A 289 18.59 23.17 -5.21
C ILE A 289 19.40 21.90 -4.92
N LEU A 290 20.62 22.06 -4.40
CA LEU A 290 21.45 20.92 -3.99
C LEU A 290 20.86 20.18 -2.83
N HIS A 291 20.31 20.91 -1.84
CA HIS A 291 19.62 20.32 -0.71
C HIS A 291 18.43 19.46 -1.16
N PHE A 292 17.60 19.97 -2.07
CA PHE A 292 16.49 19.20 -2.67
C PHE A 292 16.96 17.96 -3.41
N LYS A 293 17.91 18.13 -4.32
CA LYS A 293 18.44 17.01 -5.11
C LYS A 293 19.04 15.93 -4.21
N ARG A 294 19.81 16.31 -3.19
CA ARG A 294 20.40 15.40 -2.21
C ARG A 294 19.32 14.69 -1.41
N GLY A 295 18.28 15.40 -0.97
CA GLY A 295 17.17 14.82 -0.24
C GLY A 295 16.36 13.82 -1.07
N ILE A 296 16.05 14.12 -2.33
CA ILE A 296 15.35 13.21 -3.25
C ILE A 296 16.22 11.98 -3.52
N LEU A 297 17.52 12.17 -3.81
CA LEU A 297 18.45 11.06 -4.04
C LEU A 297 18.58 10.16 -2.81
N GLY A 298 18.69 10.74 -1.61
CA GLY A 298 18.73 9.98 -0.36
C GLY A 298 17.47 9.13 -0.15
N ARG A 299 16.29 9.72 -0.34
CA ARG A 299 15.01 8.97 -0.27
C ARG A 299 14.94 7.87 -1.33
N TRP A 300 15.38 8.13 -2.55
CA TRP A 300 15.44 7.14 -3.62
C TRP A 300 16.38 5.98 -3.26
N MET A 301 17.59 6.28 -2.75
CA MET A 301 18.59 5.29 -2.32
C MET A 301 18.08 4.43 -1.15
N ASN A 302 17.30 4.99 -0.23
CA ASN A 302 16.74 4.24 0.90
C ASN A 302 15.93 3.01 0.46
N HIS A 303 15.25 3.07 -0.70
CA HIS A 303 14.47 1.95 -1.23
C HIS A 303 15.33 0.80 -1.78
N TYR A 304 16.65 1.02 -1.94
CA TYR A 304 17.62 -0.02 -2.32
C TYR A 304 18.55 -0.39 -1.19
N SER A 305 18.36 0.22 -0.02
CA SER A 305 19.21 -0.09 1.14
C SER A 305 19.01 -1.55 1.58
N PRO A 306 20.07 -2.23 2.03
CA PRO A 306 19.93 -3.56 2.62
C PRO A 306 18.96 -3.57 3.81
N ARG A 307 18.88 -2.48 4.57
CA ARG A 307 17.94 -2.31 5.69
C ARG A 307 16.49 -2.46 5.23
N PHE A 308 16.10 -1.75 4.17
CA PHE A 308 14.76 -1.85 3.60
C PHE A 308 14.51 -3.21 2.95
N LEU A 309 15.44 -3.65 2.10
CA LEU A 309 15.21 -4.85 1.30
C LEU A 309 15.20 -6.14 2.12
N PHE A 310 16.09 -6.27 3.13
CA PHE A 310 16.35 -7.58 3.73
C PHE A 310 16.16 -7.65 5.25
N PHE A 311 16.13 -6.53 5.99
CA PHE A 311 16.19 -6.56 7.45
C PHE A 311 14.97 -6.00 8.17
N GLU A 312 14.53 -4.78 7.82
CA GLU A 312 13.50 -4.06 8.58
C GLU A 312 12.26 -3.66 7.77
N GLY A 313 12.37 -3.63 6.42
CA GLY A 313 11.29 -3.09 5.59
C GLY A 313 11.07 -1.59 5.83
N ASP A 314 9.82 -1.15 5.93
CA ASP A 314 9.49 0.26 6.20
C ASP A 314 9.69 0.55 7.69
N TRP A 315 10.82 1.16 8.03
CA TRP A 315 11.13 1.56 9.41
C TRP A 315 10.51 2.90 9.84
N VAL A 316 9.84 3.58 8.90
CA VAL A 316 9.12 4.84 9.18
C VAL A 316 7.67 4.54 9.54
N HIS A 317 7.02 3.68 8.76
CA HIS A 317 5.63 3.31 8.92
C HIS A 317 5.51 1.81 9.22
N LEU A 318 5.52 1.48 10.51
CA LEU A 318 5.58 0.08 10.96
C LEU A 318 4.38 -0.78 10.54
N ASN A 319 3.24 -0.16 10.22
CA ASN A 319 2.09 -0.85 9.62
C ASN A 319 2.29 -1.20 8.13
N LEU A 320 3.33 -0.66 7.47
CA LEU A 320 3.67 -0.95 6.09
C LEU A 320 4.80 -2.00 5.95
N SER A 321 5.19 -2.64 7.05
CA SER A 321 6.21 -3.69 7.05
C SER A 321 5.89 -4.78 8.06
N VAL A 322 6.62 -5.89 7.94
CA VAL A 322 6.55 -7.03 8.85
C VAL A 322 7.64 -6.88 9.91
N PRO A 323 7.38 -7.13 11.18
CA PRO A 323 8.40 -7.00 12.21
C PRO A 323 9.64 -7.82 11.88
N ARG A 324 10.81 -7.21 12.01
CA ARG A 324 12.13 -7.88 11.86
C ARG A 324 12.29 -8.62 10.53
N ALA A 325 11.60 -8.19 9.49
CA ALA A 325 11.70 -8.74 8.15
C ALA A 325 11.80 -7.62 7.12
N GLY A 326 12.65 -7.79 6.12
CA GLY A 326 12.70 -6.90 4.97
C GLY A 326 11.52 -7.11 4.03
N VAL A 327 11.46 -6.30 2.99
CA VAL A 327 10.45 -6.47 1.92
C VAL A 327 10.75 -7.65 0.98
N LEU A 328 11.98 -8.18 1.03
CA LEU A 328 12.43 -9.42 0.40
C LEU A 328 12.88 -10.39 1.50
N LEU A 329 12.95 -11.68 1.19
CA LEU A 329 13.60 -12.65 2.05
C LEU A 329 15.10 -12.37 2.10
N PHE A 330 15.73 -12.54 3.29
CA PHE A 330 17.17 -12.28 3.42
C PHE A 330 18.01 -13.05 2.39
N ILE A 331 17.66 -14.30 2.15
CA ILE A 331 18.38 -15.16 1.19
C ILE A 331 18.20 -14.72 -0.27
N ASP A 332 17.20 -13.90 -0.59
CA ASP A 332 16.97 -13.35 -1.93
C ASP A 332 18.14 -12.45 -2.39
N ILE A 333 19.01 -11.99 -1.47
CA ILE A 333 20.24 -11.25 -1.83
C ILE A 333 21.10 -12.04 -2.83
N VAL A 334 21.16 -13.37 -2.67
CA VAL A 334 21.93 -14.26 -3.56
C VAL A 334 21.31 -14.25 -4.96
N PHE A 335 19.98 -14.33 -5.04
CA PHE A 335 19.28 -14.26 -6.32
C PHE A 335 19.36 -12.87 -6.95
N LEU A 336 19.29 -11.80 -6.14
CA LEU A 336 19.38 -10.43 -6.62
C LEU A 336 20.73 -10.14 -7.27
N VAL A 337 21.82 -10.49 -6.60
CA VAL A 337 23.19 -10.32 -7.14
C VAL A 337 23.38 -11.16 -8.39
N ALA A 338 23.02 -12.45 -8.34
CA ALA A 338 23.18 -13.35 -9.49
C ALA A 338 22.32 -12.90 -10.68
N GLY A 339 21.10 -12.44 -10.45
CA GLY A 339 20.18 -11.96 -11.48
C GLY A 339 20.64 -10.66 -12.12
N THR A 340 21.16 -9.73 -11.33
CA THR A 340 21.73 -8.48 -11.83
C THR A 340 22.94 -8.76 -12.72
N ILE A 341 23.88 -9.60 -12.28
CA ILE A 341 25.03 -10.01 -13.08
C ILE A 341 24.60 -10.71 -14.36
N PHE A 342 23.63 -11.62 -14.26
CA PHE A 342 23.12 -12.38 -15.40
C PHE A 342 22.48 -11.46 -16.45
N LEU A 343 21.56 -10.58 -16.04
CA LEU A 343 20.88 -9.66 -16.95
C LEU A 343 21.85 -8.64 -17.56
N ALA A 344 22.85 -8.16 -16.80
CA ALA A 344 23.89 -7.26 -17.32
C ALA A 344 24.78 -7.90 -18.40
N ARG A 345 24.96 -9.22 -18.36
CA ARG A 345 25.72 -9.98 -19.38
C ARG A 345 24.89 -10.37 -20.60
N MET A 346 23.60 -10.11 -20.56
CA MET A 346 22.71 -10.48 -21.67
C MET A 346 22.79 -9.45 -22.80
N LYS A 347 22.44 -9.91 -24.00
CA LYS A 347 22.28 -9.00 -25.15
C LYS A 347 21.17 -7.98 -24.84
N ILE A 348 21.50 -6.71 -25.03
CA ILE A 348 20.57 -5.61 -24.82
C ILE A 348 19.31 -5.82 -25.67
N SER A 349 18.14 -5.77 -25.03
CA SER A 349 16.82 -5.89 -25.66
C SER A 349 15.84 -4.91 -25.02
N PRO A 350 14.74 -4.57 -25.69
CA PRO A 350 13.70 -3.71 -25.12
C PRO A 350 13.21 -4.21 -23.76
N ALA A 351 13.09 -5.53 -23.55
CA ALA A 351 12.67 -6.12 -22.28
C ALA A 351 13.69 -5.86 -21.15
N ILE A 352 14.99 -6.06 -21.41
CA ILE A 352 16.04 -5.82 -20.41
C ILE A 352 16.14 -4.32 -20.07
N LEU A 353 16.08 -3.46 -21.09
CA LEU A 353 16.10 -2.00 -20.89
C LEU A 353 14.87 -1.55 -20.09
N PHE A 354 13.70 -2.09 -20.38
CA PHE A 354 12.48 -1.79 -19.64
C PHE A 354 12.56 -2.24 -18.18
N ILE A 355 13.06 -3.45 -17.90
CA ILE A 355 13.25 -3.93 -16.52
C ILE A 355 14.22 -3.04 -15.76
N GLY A 356 15.36 -2.69 -16.34
CA GLY A 356 16.33 -1.77 -15.75
C GLY A 356 15.76 -0.38 -15.50
N TYR A 357 15.07 0.18 -16.50
CA TYR A 357 14.35 1.44 -16.36
C TYR A 357 13.30 1.37 -15.23
N TRP A 358 12.47 0.32 -15.21
CA TRP A 358 11.41 0.16 -14.21
C TRP A 358 11.98 0.04 -12.80
N LEU A 359 13.09 -0.71 -12.63
CA LEU A 359 13.84 -0.70 -11.37
C LEU A 359 14.19 0.73 -10.94
N LEU A 360 14.74 1.56 -11.82
CA LEU A 360 15.17 2.91 -11.47
C LEU A 360 14.04 3.87 -11.15
N VAL A 361 12.90 3.80 -11.86
CA VAL A 361 11.81 4.77 -11.72
C VAL A 361 10.75 4.36 -10.70
N ALA A 362 10.63 3.08 -10.35
CA ALA A 362 9.57 2.59 -9.48
C ALA A 362 9.53 3.25 -8.09
N PRO A 363 10.66 3.63 -7.44
CA PRO A 363 10.62 4.35 -6.17
C PRO A 363 10.36 5.85 -6.29
N LEU A 364 10.31 6.44 -7.49
CA LEU A 364 10.15 7.89 -7.63
C LEU A 364 8.89 8.44 -6.96
N PRO A 365 7.71 7.78 -7.01
CA PRO A 365 6.54 8.26 -6.28
C PRO A 365 6.77 8.38 -4.77
N ALA A 366 7.57 7.49 -4.19
CA ALA A 366 7.97 7.56 -2.79
C ALA A 366 9.09 8.60 -2.54
N ALA A 367 10.11 8.64 -3.40
CA ALA A 367 11.23 9.56 -3.28
C ALA A 367 10.83 11.04 -3.42
N LEU A 368 9.78 11.32 -4.19
CA LEU A 368 9.19 12.65 -4.37
C LEU A 368 8.14 12.98 -3.30
N SER A 369 7.91 12.09 -2.33
CA SER A 369 7.10 12.37 -1.16
C SER A 369 7.95 12.90 0.01
N ARG A 370 7.29 13.41 1.05
CA ARG A 370 7.96 13.96 2.26
C ARG A 370 8.67 12.89 3.08
N ASP A 371 8.13 11.65 3.04
CA ASP A 371 8.63 10.56 3.86
C ASP A 371 10.02 10.11 3.38
N THR A 372 10.88 9.80 4.32
CA THR A 372 12.25 9.32 4.00
C THR A 372 12.25 7.95 3.33
N LEU A 373 11.18 7.18 3.54
CA LEU A 373 10.92 5.87 2.97
C LEU A 373 9.41 5.63 2.97
N HIS A 374 8.88 4.89 1.98
CA HIS A 374 7.46 4.55 1.96
C HIS A 374 7.17 3.30 1.10
N ALA A 375 6.95 2.17 1.76
CA ALA A 375 6.82 0.87 1.09
C ALA A 375 5.61 0.77 0.14
N ILE A 376 4.47 1.41 0.46
CA ILE A 376 3.29 1.35 -0.41
C ILE A 376 3.45 2.21 -1.68
N ARG A 377 4.10 3.39 -1.57
CA ARG A 377 4.30 4.27 -2.73
C ARG A 377 5.35 3.73 -3.70
N SER A 378 6.25 2.87 -3.21
CA SER A 378 7.28 2.19 -4.01
C SER A 378 6.89 0.76 -4.43
N LEU A 379 5.65 0.32 -4.18
CA LEU A 379 5.21 -1.07 -4.38
C LEU A 379 5.44 -1.58 -5.82
N ASN A 380 5.41 -0.70 -6.82
CA ASN A 380 5.71 -1.06 -8.21
C ASN A 380 7.12 -1.67 -8.38
N LEU A 381 8.05 -1.41 -7.47
CA LEU A 381 9.41 -1.96 -7.48
C LEU A 381 9.42 -3.48 -7.29
N VAL A 382 8.41 -4.05 -6.63
CA VAL A 382 8.34 -5.49 -6.37
C VAL A 382 8.37 -6.34 -7.65
N ILE A 383 7.79 -5.84 -8.73
CA ILE A 383 7.69 -6.59 -9.99
C ILE A 383 9.06 -6.72 -10.70
N PRO A 384 9.77 -5.63 -11.04
CA PRO A 384 11.07 -5.77 -11.67
C PRO A 384 12.09 -6.48 -10.75
N LEU A 385 12.05 -6.27 -9.43
CA LEU A 385 12.87 -7.05 -8.48
C LEU A 385 12.57 -8.55 -8.59
N THR A 386 11.30 -8.95 -8.57
CA THR A 386 10.91 -10.36 -8.70
C THR A 386 11.39 -10.98 -10.02
N ILE A 387 11.38 -10.21 -11.12
CA ILE A 387 11.92 -10.69 -12.41
C ILE A 387 13.44 -10.90 -12.31
N VAL A 388 14.16 -9.97 -11.68
CA VAL A 388 15.62 -10.10 -11.45
C VAL A 388 15.92 -11.30 -10.56
N LEU A 389 15.19 -11.48 -9.47
CA LEU A 389 15.31 -12.64 -8.57
C LEU A 389 15.08 -13.95 -9.33
N GLY A 390 14.03 -14.02 -10.16
CA GLY A 390 13.74 -15.17 -10.99
C GLY A 390 14.85 -15.49 -12.00
N ALA A 391 15.43 -14.46 -12.62
CA ALA A 391 16.57 -14.61 -13.52
C ALA A 391 17.81 -15.12 -12.78
N GLY A 392 18.07 -14.60 -11.56
CA GLY A 392 19.17 -15.05 -10.71
C GLY A 392 19.00 -16.49 -10.22
N ALA A 393 17.82 -16.86 -9.81
CA ALA A 393 17.50 -18.25 -9.41
C ALA A 393 17.74 -19.22 -10.58
N LEU A 394 17.32 -18.84 -11.80
CA LEU A 394 17.54 -19.65 -12.99
C LEU A 394 19.03 -19.77 -13.34
N PHE A 395 19.78 -18.66 -13.27
CA PHE A 395 21.22 -18.64 -13.50
C PHE A 395 21.97 -19.52 -12.50
N LEU A 396 21.68 -19.37 -11.23
CA LEU A 396 22.29 -20.20 -10.17
C LEU A 396 21.93 -21.66 -10.28
N TRP A 397 20.69 -21.98 -10.68
CA TRP A 397 20.27 -23.36 -10.93
C TRP A 397 21.15 -24.03 -12.00
N HIS A 398 21.44 -23.34 -13.11
CA HIS A 398 22.31 -23.87 -14.15
C HIS A 398 23.77 -23.97 -13.69
N TRP A 399 24.26 -22.96 -12.96
CA TRP A 399 25.63 -22.95 -12.44
C TRP A 399 25.85 -24.07 -11.40
N VAL A 400 24.95 -24.22 -10.43
CA VAL A 400 25.07 -25.24 -9.38
C VAL A 400 25.02 -26.65 -9.98
N ARG A 401 24.20 -26.87 -11.01
CA ARG A 401 24.14 -28.19 -11.68
C ARG A 401 25.43 -28.61 -12.37
N SER A 402 26.34 -27.70 -12.66
CA SER A 402 27.68 -27.99 -13.19
C SER A 402 28.69 -28.42 -12.11
N LEU A 403 28.36 -28.26 -10.83
CA LEU A 403 29.23 -28.59 -9.72
C LEU A 403 29.18 -30.10 -9.39
N LYS A 404 30.30 -30.67 -8.95
CA LYS A 404 30.37 -32.09 -8.49
C LYS A 404 29.41 -32.34 -7.31
N TRP A 405 29.22 -31.36 -6.45
CA TRP A 405 28.36 -31.41 -5.26
C TRP A 405 26.95 -30.81 -5.47
N SER A 406 26.46 -30.80 -6.70
CA SER A 406 25.22 -30.10 -7.07
C SER A 406 24.01 -30.51 -6.25
N LYS A 407 23.83 -31.82 -5.99
CA LYS A 407 22.69 -32.32 -5.18
C LYS A 407 22.71 -31.79 -3.76
N PHE A 408 23.89 -31.80 -3.11
CA PHE A 408 24.06 -31.28 -1.77
C PHE A 408 23.85 -29.75 -1.73
N ALA A 409 24.45 -29.03 -2.67
CA ALA A 409 24.28 -27.57 -2.74
C ALA A 409 22.80 -27.17 -2.95
N VAL A 410 22.08 -27.85 -3.84
CA VAL A 410 20.64 -27.62 -4.05
C VAL A 410 19.85 -27.94 -2.78
N PHE A 411 20.13 -29.06 -2.13
CA PHE A 411 19.46 -29.45 -0.89
C PHE A 411 19.70 -28.40 0.20
N LEU A 412 20.96 -28.05 0.47
CA LEU A 412 21.31 -27.06 1.51
C LEU A 412 20.65 -25.71 1.23
N PHE A 413 20.74 -25.21 -0.01
CA PHE A 413 20.10 -23.95 -0.37
C PHE A 413 18.58 -24.00 -0.20
N SER A 414 17.94 -25.12 -0.59
CA SER A 414 16.49 -25.29 -0.43
C SER A 414 16.08 -25.29 1.05
N VAL A 415 16.87 -25.93 1.92
CA VAL A 415 16.64 -25.92 3.36
C VAL A 415 16.77 -24.49 3.92
N LEU A 416 17.86 -23.78 3.59
CA LEU A 416 18.08 -22.41 4.05
C LEU A 416 16.98 -21.46 3.55
N TYR A 417 16.58 -21.61 2.29
CA TYR A 417 15.49 -20.81 1.71
C TYR A 417 14.16 -21.06 2.42
N SER A 418 13.84 -22.34 2.67
CA SER A 418 12.64 -22.73 3.41
C SER A 418 12.64 -22.21 4.84
N LEU A 419 13.76 -22.32 5.55
CA LEU A 419 13.90 -21.78 6.92
C LEU A 419 13.71 -20.26 6.94
N ASN A 420 14.27 -19.54 5.99
CA ASN A 420 14.10 -18.09 5.91
C ASN A 420 12.65 -17.69 5.58
N PHE A 421 11.96 -18.46 4.70
CA PHE A 421 10.55 -18.26 4.43
C PHE A 421 9.68 -18.59 5.66
N LEU A 422 9.96 -19.67 6.37
CA LEU A 422 9.27 -20.04 7.62
C LEU A 422 9.48 -18.98 8.71
N TYR A 423 10.68 -18.39 8.80
CA TYR A 423 10.94 -17.26 9.70
C TYR A 423 10.01 -16.06 9.33
N PHE A 424 9.88 -15.73 8.05
CA PHE A 424 8.94 -14.68 7.64
C PHE A 424 7.49 -15.05 8.00
N ILE A 425 7.06 -16.29 7.78
CA ILE A 425 5.71 -16.76 8.15
C ILE A 425 5.47 -16.61 9.66
N ASP A 426 6.46 -16.97 10.48
CA ASP A 426 6.40 -16.80 11.93
C ASP A 426 6.27 -15.31 12.31
N GLN A 427 7.13 -14.44 11.76
CA GLN A 427 7.05 -13.00 12.04
C GLN A 427 5.70 -12.40 11.61
N TYR A 428 5.15 -12.84 10.45
CA TYR A 428 3.89 -12.32 9.93
C TYR A 428 2.67 -12.84 10.69
N PHE A 429 2.56 -14.15 10.88
CA PHE A 429 1.34 -14.78 11.38
C PHE A 429 1.30 -14.94 12.90
N VAL A 430 2.45 -14.90 13.57
CA VAL A 430 2.54 -15.05 15.04
C VAL A 430 2.87 -13.71 15.71
N HIS A 431 3.91 -13.02 15.26
CA HIS A 431 4.45 -11.86 15.97
C HIS A 431 3.85 -10.52 15.59
N MET A 432 3.36 -10.35 14.35
CA MET A 432 2.88 -9.07 13.84
C MET A 432 1.79 -8.44 14.71
N ASN A 433 0.82 -9.24 15.16
CA ASN A 433 -0.29 -8.74 15.94
C ASN A 433 0.12 -8.15 17.29
N ALA A 434 1.16 -8.71 17.91
CA ALA A 434 1.66 -8.21 19.20
C ALA A 434 2.65 -7.04 19.02
N HIS A 435 3.50 -7.10 18.00
CA HIS A 435 4.58 -6.14 17.81
C HIS A 435 4.10 -4.81 17.22
N ASN A 436 3.27 -4.85 16.19
CA ASN A 436 2.85 -3.66 15.44
C ASN A 436 1.43 -3.17 15.80
N ALA A 437 0.81 -3.69 16.85
CA ALA A 437 -0.58 -3.38 17.21
C ALA A 437 -0.86 -1.87 17.28
N LYS A 438 0.01 -1.08 17.92
CA LYS A 438 -0.14 0.38 18.03
C LYS A 438 -0.18 1.06 16.66
N SER A 439 0.69 0.67 15.73
CA SER A 439 0.77 1.24 14.38
C SER A 439 -0.43 0.82 13.50
N TRP A 440 -1.13 -0.27 13.87
CA TRP A 440 -2.38 -0.69 13.28
C TRP A 440 -3.61 -0.12 14.00
N GLN A 441 -3.41 0.90 14.86
CA GLN A 441 -4.50 1.55 15.61
C GLN A 441 -5.35 0.55 16.42
N TYR A 442 -4.71 -0.51 16.93
CA TYR A 442 -5.37 -1.54 17.72
C TYR A 442 -5.99 -0.94 18.99
N GLY A 443 -7.16 -1.40 19.33
CA GLY A 443 -7.93 -0.97 20.50
C GLY A 443 -9.25 -0.31 20.13
N TYR A 444 -9.38 0.35 18.97
CA TYR A 444 -10.64 1.00 18.60
C TYR A 444 -11.81 0.03 18.40
N LYS A 445 -11.57 -1.16 17.86
CA LYS A 445 -12.61 -2.20 17.81
C LYS A 445 -13.14 -2.53 19.20
N GLN A 446 -12.22 -2.76 20.14
CA GLN A 446 -12.53 -3.08 21.53
C GLN A 446 -13.22 -1.90 22.24
N ILE A 447 -12.80 -0.65 21.95
CA ILE A 447 -13.49 0.55 22.44
C ILE A 447 -14.94 0.53 21.95
N VAL A 448 -15.19 0.34 20.65
CA VAL A 448 -16.55 0.30 20.12
C VAL A 448 -17.38 -0.82 20.75
N GLU A 449 -16.80 -2.03 20.88
CA GLU A 449 -17.47 -3.17 21.51
C GLU A 449 -17.84 -2.90 22.98
N LYS A 450 -16.99 -2.20 23.75
CA LYS A 450 -17.26 -1.83 25.15
C LYS A 450 -18.20 -0.65 25.28
N ILE A 451 -18.07 0.36 24.45
CA ILE A 451 -18.87 1.59 24.52
C ILE A 451 -20.29 1.36 24.03
N THR A 452 -20.52 0.55 22.99
CA THR A 452 -21.85 0.36 22.40
C THR A 452 -22.92 -0.03 23.41
N PRO A 453 -22.73 -1.01 24.31
CA PRO A 453 -23.72 -1.34 25.33
C PRO A 453 -23.86 -0.25 26.41
N LEU A 454 -22.82 0.51 26.71
CA LEU A 454 -22.81 1.56 27.72
C LEU A 454 -23.33 2.91 27.18
N GLN A 455 -23.42 3.08 25.87
CA GLN A 455 -23.72 4.37 25.24
C GLN A 455 -24.98 5.05 25.78
N LYS A 456 -26.04 4.28 26.08
CA LYS A 456 -27.30 4.80 26.62
C LYS A 456 -27.24 5.16 28.11
N SER A 457 -26.22 4.71 28.83
CA SER A 457 -26.07 4.93 30.29
C SER A 457 -25.37 6.23 30.63
N TYR A 458 -24.77 6.89 29.62
CA TYR A 458 -24.04 8.14 29.80
C TYR A 458 -24.69 9.24 28.95
N GLU A 459 -24.75 10.44 29.49
CA GLU A 459 -25.17 11.62 28.73
C GLU A 459 -24.13 12.03 27.71
N LYS A 460 -22.85 11.89 28.06
CA LYS A 460 -21.72 12.19 27.20
C LYS A 460 -20.59 11.19 27.36
N ILE A 461 -20.03 10.74 26.23
CA ILE A 461 -18.85 9.90 26.16
C ILE A 461 -17.81 10.64 25.31
N VAL A 462 -16.57 10.71 25.80
CA VAL A 462 -15.48 11.39 25.11
C VAL A 462 -14.40 10.39 24.72
N ILE A 463 -14.12 10.30 23.43
CA ILE A 463 -13.10 9.42 22.85
C ILE A 463 -11.93 10.27 22.36
N THR A 464 -10.72 9.90 22.76
CA THR A 464 -9.53 10.60 22.29
C THR A 464 -9.32 10.50 20.77
N GLN A 465 -8.88 11.62 20.17
CA GLN A 465 -8.44 11.70 18.77
C GLN A 465 -6.91 11.49 18.59
N SER A 466 -6.22 10.91 19.58
CA SER A 466 -4.76 10.77 19.55
C SER A 466 -4.23 9.91 18.39
N TYR A 467 -5.03 8.94 17.91
CA TYR A 467 -4.71 8.07 16.79
C TYR A 467 -5.53 8.37 15.55
N ASP A 468 -5.90 9.62 15.36
CA ASP A 468 -6.54 10.10 14.12
C ASP A 468 -7.91 9.48 13.79
N GLN A 469 -8.89 10.29 13.45
CA GLN A 469 -10.20 9.92 12.89
C GLN A 469 -10.96 8.74 13.56
N PRO A 470 -11.12 8.68 14.90
CA PRO A 470 -11.71 7.54 15.61
C PRO A 470 -13.17 7.27 15.22
N TYR A 471 -13.92 8.28 14.73
CA TYR A 471 -15.33 8.17 14.37
C TYR A 471 -15.59 7.04 13.36
N ILE A 472 -14.62 6.80 12.44
CA ILE A 472 -14.80 5.83 11.36
C ILE A 472 -14.93 4.40 11.90
N TYR A 473 -14.30 4.10 13.04
CA TYR A 473 -14.42 2.80 13.68
C TYR A 473 -15.79 2.59 14.30
N PHE A 474 -16.40 3.64 14.85
CA PHE A 474 -17.79 3.59 15.31
C PHE A 474 -18.76 3.35 14.15
N LEU A 475 -18.57 4.07 13.04
CA LEU A 475 -19.36 3.83 11.84
C LEU A 475 -19.23 2.38 11.34
N PHE A 476 -18.00 1.86 11.31
CA PHE A 476 -17.70 0.53 10.79
C PHE A 476 -18.22 -0.58 11.70
N TYR A 477 -17.81 -0.59 12.98
CA TYR A 477 -18.10 -1.71 13.88
C TYR A 477 -19.53 -1.70 14.43
N GLN A 478 -20.15 -0.53 14.62
CA GLN A 478 -21.59 -0.44 14.93
C GLN A 478 -22.46 -0.67 13.69
N LYS A 479 -21.88 -0.75 12.48
CA LYS A 479 -22.61 -0.77 11.22
C LYS A 479 -23.62 0.38 11.16
N TYR A 480 -23.14 1.57 11.55
CA TYR A 480 -23.99 2.74 11.72
C TYR A 480 -24.80 3.02 10.45
N ASN A 481 -26.07 3.41 10.60
CA ASN A 481 -26.96 3.61 9.46
C ASN A 481 -26.45 4.75 8.55
N PRO A 482 -26.06 4.47 7.30
CA PRO A 482 -25.50 5.48 6.40
C PRO A 482 -26.44 6.65 6.14
N SER A 483 -27.76 6.40 5.97
CA SER A 483 -28.73 7.46 5.72
C SER A 483 -28.86 8.41 6.91
N LEU A 484 -28.72 7.89 8.13
CA LEU A 484 -28.76 8.69 9.35
C LEU A 484 -27.48 9.52 9.48
N TYR A 485 -26.32 8.91 9.22
CA TYR A 485 -25.03 9.59 9.24
C TYR A 485 -24.97 10.71 8.22
N GLN A 486 -25.30 10.43 6.95
CA GLN A 486 -25.33 11.43 5.85
C GLN A 486 -26.20 12.65 6.17
N LYS A 487 -27.30 12.45 6.93
CA LYS A 487 -28.21 13.53 7.32
C LYS A 487 -27.68 14.38 8.48
N ASN A 488 -26.95 13.76 9.41
CA ASN A 488 -26.61 14.38 10.71
C ASN A 488 -25.14 14.79 10.83
N VAL A 489 -24.26 14.31 9.92
CA VAL A 489 -22.82 14.58 10.01
C VAL A 489 -22.53 16.07 9.90
N LYS A 490 -21.71 16.55 10.84
CA LYS A 490 -21.13 17.89 10.80
C LYS A 490 -19.61 17.75 10.74
N LEU A 491 -19.02 18.34 9.73
CA LEU A 491 -17.55 18.44 9.59
C LEU A 491 -17.10 19.78 10.14
N VAL A 492 -16.06 19.77 10.95
CA VAL A 492 -15.41 21.00 11.46
C VAL A 492 -13.94 21.02 11.04
N GLU A 493 -13.41 22.22 10.85
CA GLU A 493 -11.97 22.36 10.61
C GLU A 493 -11.19 21.91 11.83
N GLY A 494 -10.16 21.10 11.61
CA GLY A 494 -9.21 20.73 12.64
C GLY A 494 -8.31 21.89 13.06
N PRO A 495 -7.60 21.78 14.19
CA PRO A 495 -6.65 22.79 14.63
C PRO A 495 -5.61 23.11 13.57
N ALA A 496 -5.28 24.38 13.40
CA ALA A 496 -4.27 24.84 12.46
C ALA A 496 -2.93 24.10 12.67
N GLY A 497 -2.32 23.63 11.59
CA GLY A 497 -1.05 22.90 11.60
C GLY A 497 -1.16 21.38 11.78
N LYS A 498 -2.35 20.82 11.98
CA LYS A 498 -2.56 19.37 11.92
C LYS A 498 -2.89 18.92 10.50
N LEU A 499 -2.45 17.72 10.14
CA LEU A 499 -2.56 17.16 8.79
C LEU A 499 -4.01 16.98 8.32
N ASP A 500 -4.96 16.77 9.25
CA ASP A 500 -6.37 16.58 8.94
C ASP A 500 -7.15 17.87 9.18
N ALA A 501 -7.52 18.53 8.09
CA ALA A 501 -8.26 19.78 8.13
C ALA A 501 -9.72 19.62 8.58
N TRP A 502 -10.32 18.44 8.38
CA TRP A 502 -11.72 18.18 8.69
C TRP A 502 -11.87 17.04 9.68
N LEU A 503 -12.61 17.29 10.75
CA LEU A 503 -12.87 16.34 11.82
C LEU A 503 -14.38 16.12 11.97
N VAL A 504 -14.77 14.93 12.41
CA VAL A 504 -16.10 14.65 12.91
C VAL A 504 -16.07 14.82 14.42
N PRO A 505 -16.66 15.90 14.97
CA PRO A 505 -16.55 16.17 16.41
C PRO A 505 -17.45 15.30 17.26
N GLN A 506 -18.53 14.77 16.68
CA GLN A 506 -19.56 14.08 17.44
C GLN A 506 -20.33 13.06 16.58
N LEU A 507 -20.67 11.94 17.19
CA LEU A 507 -21.60 10.93 16.68
C LEU A 507 -22.57 10.56 17.82
N ASP A 508 -23.84 10.94 17.70
CA ASP A 508 -24.84 10.84 18.78
C ASP A 508 -24.34 11.52 20.07
N ASN A 509 -24.23 10.80 21.20
CA ASN A 509 -23.67 11.30 22.46
C ASN A 509 -22.17 11.04 22.64
N ILE A 510 -21.50 10.55 21.59
CA ILE A 510 -20.06 10.31 21.59
C ILE A 510 -19.36 11.53 20.97
N SER A 511 -18.50 12.20 21.73
CA SER A 511 -17.64 13.29 21.26
C SER A 511 -16.21 12.78 21.00
N PHE A 512 -15.62 13.24 19.92
CA PHE A 512 -14.24 12.94 19.56
C PHE A 512 -13.39 14.19 19.82
N GLU A 513 -12.54 14.14 20.86
CA GLU A 513 -11.83 15.33 21.38
C GLU A 513 -10.33 15.05 21.52
N PHE A 514 -9.50 16.11 21.44
CA PHE A 514 -8.11 16.05 21.88
C PHE A 514 -8.09 16.20 23.40
N LEU A 515 -7.91 15.10 24.11
CA LEU A 515 -7.95 15.08 25.56
C LEU A 515 -6.77 15.83 26.17
N ASP A 516 -7.09 16.78 27.06
CA ASP A 516 -6.20 17.39 28.01
C ASP A 516 -6.70 17.02 29.41
N TRP A 517 -6.10 15.97 30.00
CA TRP A 517 -6.61 15.38 31.23
C TRP A 517 -6.61 16.36 32.42
N HIS A 518 -5.64 17.28 32.50
CA HIS A 518 -5.62 18.28 33.58
C HIS A 518 -6.87 19.18 33.57
N ARG A 519 -7.39 19.50 32.40
CA ARG A 519 -8.62 20.27 32.21
C ARG A 519 -9.86 19.38 32.29
N ASP A 520 -9.81 18.24 31.61
CA ASP A 520 -11.00 17.45 31.32
C ASP A 520 -11.43 16.58 32.50
N ARG A 521 -10.52 16.23 33.43
CA ARG A 521 -10.79 15.47 34.66
C ARG A 521 -11.79 16.14 35.63
N GLY A 522 -12.17 17.40 35.43
CA GLY A 522 -13.19 18.09 36.21
C GLY A 522 -14.61 17.95 35.66
N ARG A 523 -14.80 17.27 34.52
CA ARG A 523 -16.11 17.14 33.84
C ARG A 523 -16.87 15.93 34.40
N LYS A 524 -17.68 16.15 35.44
CA LYS A 524 -18.45 15.10 36.14
C LYS A 524 -19.50 14.44 35.27
N GLY A 525 -19.75 13.14 35.51
CA GLY A 525 -20.74 12.34 34.79
C GLY A 525 -20.35 11.98 33.35
N VAL A 526 -19.12 12.29 32.92
CA VAL A 526 -18.62 11.99 31.60
C VAL A 526 -17.75 10.73 31.64
N LEU A 527 -17.97 9.82 30.68
CA LEU A 527 -17.07 8.70 30.44
C LEU A 527 -16.00 9.11 29.45
N PHE A 528 -14.76 9.05 29.87
CA PHE A 528 -13.58 9.33 29.03
C PHE A 528 -12.89 8.05 28.58
N VAL A 529 -12.48 8.02 27.31
CA VAL A 529 -11.59 7.01 26.75
C VAL A 529 -10.33 7.69 26.24
N GLY A 530 -9.22 7.44 26.93
CA GLY A 530 -7.91 8.05 26.61
C GLY A 530 -6.80 7.03 26.59
N THR A 531 -5.65 7.40 26.02
CA THR A 531 -4.42 6.59 26.08
C THR A 531 -3.82 6.60 27.48
N ILE A 532 -2.88 5.70 27.73
CA ILE A 532 -2.18 5.64 29.04
C ILE A 532 -1.39 6.92 29.34
N GLU A 533 -0.95 7.63 28.30
CA GLU A 533 -0.24 8.88 28.43
C GLU A 533 -1.18 10.05 28.78
N GLN A 534 -2.47 9.92 28.44
CA GLN A 534 -3.49 10.94 28.70
C GLN A 534 -4.19 10.73 30.03
N ILE A 535 -4.57 9.50 30.38
CA ILE A 535 -5.24 9.18 31.64
C ILE A 535 -4.27 8.38 32.52
N PRO A 536 -3.58 9.01 33.50
CA PRO A 536 -2.65 8.36 34.41
C PRO A 536 -3.33 7.29 35.27
N ILE A 537 -2.58 6.25 35.66
CA ILE A 537 -3.12 5.18 36.51
C ILE A 537 -3.42 5.68 37.93
N GLU A 538 -2.66 6.65 38.41
CA GLU A 538 -2.81 7.26 39.72
C GLU A 538 -4.20 7.87 39.89
N ASP A 539 -4.67 8.62 38.89
CA ASP A 539 -6.02 9.19 38.89
C ASP A 539 -7.08 8.11 38.78
N SER A 540 -6.90 7.12 37.90
CA SER A 540 -7.90 6.05 37.72
C SER A 540 -8.04 5.15 38.96
N ASN A 541 -7.06 5.16 39.88
CA ASN A 541 -7.10 4.46 41.16
C ASN A 541 -7.66 5.32 42.32
N ASN A 542 -8.11 6.54 42.06
CA ASN A 542 -8.76 7.40 43.07
C ASN A 542 -10.29 7.20 43.04
N PRO A 543 -10.86 6.32 43.89
CA PRO A 543 -12.27 5.91 43.80
C PRO A 543 -13.26 7.02 44.23
N ASP A 544 -12.77 8.11 44.87
CA ASP A 544 -13.63 9.21 45.29
C ASP A 544 -13.91 10.20 44.14
N GLN A 545 -13.09 10.20 43.13
CA GLN A 545 -13.20 11.12 41.99
C GLN A 545 -13.40 10.42 40.66
N PHE A 546 -12.88 9.21 40.53
CA PHE A 546 -12.84 8.49 39.27
C PHE A 546 -13.25 7.03 39.46
N LYS A 547 -13.96 6.50 38.48
CA LYS A 547 -14.27 5.07 38.40
C LYS A 547 -13.63 4.51 37.15
N LEU A 548 -12.66 3.63 37.33
CA LEU A 548 -12.12 2.85 36.23
C LEU A 548 -13.17 1.86 35.76
N VAL A 549 -13.73 2.10 34.57
CA VAL A 549 -14.77 1.26 33.97
C VAL A 549 -14.17 0.05 33.30
N ASP A 550 -13.07 0.24 32.53
CA ASP A 550 -12.35 -0.86 31.86
C ASP A 550 -10.96 -0.41 31.38
N GLU A 551 -10.11 -1.37 31.06
CA GLU A 551 -8.84 -1.18 30.36
C GLU A 551 -8.80 -2.02 29.09
N ILE A 552 -8.39 -1.41 27.99
CA ILE A 552 -8.13 -2.13 26.73
C ILE A 552 -6.64 -2.37 26.63
N LYS A 553 -6.26 -3.62 26.39
CA LYS A 553 -4.86 -4.04 26.30
C LYS A 553 -4.49 -4.42 24.88
N TYR A 554 -3.26 -4.08 24.49
CA TYR A 554 -2.64 -4.64 23.29
C TYR A 554 -2.45 -6.15 23.42
N PRO A 555 -2.28 -6.90 22.32
CA PRO A 555 -2.00 -8.34 22.39
C PRO A 555 -0.73 -8.71 23.15
N ASN A 556 0.19 -7.78 23.38
CA ASN A 556 1.39 -7.97 24.20
C ASN A 556 1.15 -7.75 25.70
N GLY A 557 -0.10 -7.48 26.11
CA GLY A 557 -0.49 -7.28 27.51
C GLY A 557 -0.37 -5.85 28.03
N GLN A 558 0.27 -4.94 27.31
CA GLN A 558 0.36 -3.52 27.70
C GLN A 558 -1.00 -2.83 27.53
N THR A 559 -1.35 -1.93 28.45
CA THR A 559 -2.58 -1.14 28.35
C THR A 559 -2.47 -0.16 27.18
N ALA A 560 -3.50 -0.16 26.33
CA ALA A 560 -3.63 0.75 25.18
C ALA A 560 -4.49 1.96 25.55
N PHE A 561 -5.65 1.71 26.16
CA PHE A 561 -6.61 2.74 26.55
C PHE A 561 -7.21 2.44 27.92
N ARG A 562 -7.62 3.51 28.61
CA ARG A 562 -8.43 3.46 29.84
C ARG A 562 -9.78 4.10 29.60
N LEU A 563 -10.82 3.47 30.16
CA LEU A 563 -12.17 3.95 30.20
C LEU A 563 -12.43 4.41 31.64
N VAL A 564 -12.56 5.72 31.85
CA VAL A 564 -12.69 6.31 33.20
C VAL A 564 -13.90 7.22 33.24
N GLU A 565 -14.78 6.97 34.21
CA GLU A 565 -15.90 7.85 34.54
C GLU A 565 -15.44 8.86 35.60
N VAL A 566 -15.74 10.14 35.41
CA VAL A 566 -15.51 11.21 36.39
C VAL A 566 -16.75 11.34 37.27
N LEU A 567 -16.63 11.15 38.58
CA LEU A 567 -17.72 11.11 39.57
C LEU A 567 -18.15 12.48 40.05
#